data_baed7e85a1a656516d5f2360e0401c52
#
_entry.id   baed7e85a1a656516d5f2360e0401c52
#
_cell.length_a   1.000
_cell.length_b   1.000
_cell.length_c   1.000
_cell.angle_alpha   90.00
_cell.angle_beta   90.00
_cell.angle_gamma   90.00
#
_symmetry.space_group_name_H-M   'P 1'
#
loop_
_entity.id
_entity.type
_entity.pdbx_description
1 polymer ?
#
loop_
_entity_poly.entity_id
_entity_poly.type
_entity_poly.pdbx_seq_one_letter_code
_entity_poly.pdbx_strand_id
1 'polypeptide(L)'
;MTRFPLALLLGASLALAAAACARTEPVPAASAGTTASAAGDVKSHPTSGMSGLTDSVSSAADRGRIRGSASAPVWLIEVSDFQCPYCKQWHDASFAAIDSEYVKPGKVRLAYLNFPLSSIHPNARAAAEAAMCASVQGKFWQLHESLFATQARWEGQSNPLPTFDSLAVAAGVDAPAWRNCMTTHATARLIDADRDRSRSAGVQSTPTFFIGDRKLEGAYPTDSFRVAIDSALARKAR
;
A
#
# COMPACT_ATOMS: atom_id res chain seq x y z
N MET A 1 -38.05 -7.21 -43.60
CA MET A 1 -38.25 -6.05 -44.51
C MET A 1 -38.98 -4.97 -43.75
N THR A 2 -38.27 -4.04 -43.18
CA THR A 2 -38.81 -2.71 -42.75
C THR A 2 -37.61 -1.77 -42.57
N ARG A 3 -37.49 -0.82 -43.45
CA ARG A 3 -36.48 0.24 -43.52
C ARG A 3 -36.96 1.40 -42.66
N PHE A 4 -36.06 2.03 -41.87
CA PHE A 4 -36.26 3.35 -41.25
C PHE A 4 -35.25 4.36 -41.79
N PRO A 5 -35.68 5.58 -42.06
CA PRO A 5 -34.87 6.56 -42.77
C PRO A 5 -33.99 7.42 -41.86
N LEU A 6 -32.91 7.86 -42.47
CA LEU A 6 -31.91 8.82 -42.06
C LEU A 6 -32.57 10.23 -42.01
N ALA A 7 -32.40 10.91 -40.85
CA ALA A 7 -32.71 12.35 -40.74
C ALA A 7 -31.43 13.14 -40.41
N LEU A 8 -31.01 13.89 -41.43
CA LEU A 8 -29.96 14.90 -41.37
C LEU A 8 -30.55 16.18 -40.78
N LEU A 9 -29.91 16.79 -39.78
CA LEU A 9 -30.12 18.19 -39.43
C LEU A 9 -28.77 18.90 -39.24
N LEU A 10 -28.50 19.79 -40.21
CA LEU A 10 -27.50 20.87 -40.18
C LEU A 10 -28.02 22.03 -39.32
N GLY A 11 -27.13 22.76 -38.69
CA GLY A 11 -27.40 24.11 -38.14
C GLY A 11 -26.35 24.49 -37.10
N ALA A 12 -25.42 25.18 -37.49
CA ALA A 12 -25.10 26.60 -37.60
C ALA A 12 -24.24 27.12 -36.43
N SER A 13 -23.10 27.61 -36.83
CA SER A 13 -22.05 28.34 -36.10
C SER A 13 -22.57 29.60 -35.40
N LEU A 14 -21.99 29.92 -34.24
CA LEU A 14 -21.79 31.32 -33.88
C LEU A 14 -20.53 31.47 -33.03
N ALA A 15 -19.53 32.15 -33.56
CA ALA A 15 -18.34 32.61 -32.90
C ALA A 15 -18.63 33.93 -32.18
N LEU A 16 -18.19 34.07 -30.93
CA LEU A 16 -18.03 35.39 -30.33
C LEU A 16 -16.70 35.44 -29.55
N ALA A 17 -15.79 36.22 -30.09
CA ALA A 17 -14.54 36.63 -29.48
C ALA A 17 -14.83 37.80 -28.50
N ALA A 18 -14.28 37.78 -27.31
CA ALA A 18 -14.08 38.94 -26.49
C ALA A 18 -12.75 38.86 -25.76
N ALA A 19 -11.86 39.72 -26.19
CA ALA A 19 -10.58 40.04 -25.54
C ALA A 19 -10.85 40.92 -24.30
N ALA A 20 -10.23 40.62 -23.18
CA ALA A 20 -10.12 41.57 -22.07
C ALA A 20 -8.72 41.52 -21.45
N CYS A 21 -8.13 42.68 -21.40
CA CYS A 21 -6.75 43.03 -21.07
C CYS A 21 -6.30 42.63 -19.68
N ALA A 22 -5.04 42.26 -19.61
CA ALA A 22 -4.23 42.19 -18.41
C ALA A 22 -4.12 43.55 -17.68
N ARG A 23 -4.27 43.52 -16.37
CA ARG A 23 -3.70 44.54 -15.47
C ARG A 23 -2.81 43.84 -14.46
N THR A 24 -1.52 44.08 -14.62
CA THR A 24 -0.48 43.80 -13.63
C THR A 24 -0.43 44.96 -12.65
N GLU A 25 -0.67 44.69 -11.37
CA GLU A 25 -0.34 45.63 -10.30
C GLU A 25 0.93 45.20 -9.57
N PRO A 26 1.85 46.11 -9.22
CA PRO A 26 3.09 45.78 -8.55
C PRO A 26 2.91 45.62 -7.03
N VAL A 27 3.54 44.57 -6.48
CA VAL A 27 3.65 44.30 -5.04
C VAL A 27 4.70 45.23 -4.44
N PRO A 28 4.43 45.99 -3.34
CA PRO A 28 5.44 46.77 -2.67
C PRO A 28 6.37 45.90 -1.81
N ALA A 29 7.67 46.15 -1.93
CA ALA A 29 8.72 45.63 -1.09
C ALA A 29 8.57 46.18 0.34
N ALA A 30 8.50 45.30 1.34
CA ALA A 30 8.56 45.65 2.74
C ALA A 30 9.96 45.45 3.29
N SER A 31 10.45 46.51 3.88
CA SER A 31 11.76 46.74 4.47
C SER A 31 12.12 45.82 5.61
N ALA A 32 13.42 45.50 5.68
CA ALA A 32 14.09 44.89 6.82
C ALA A 32 13.94 45.76 8.09
N GLY A 33 13.41 45.17 9.13
CA GLY A 33 13.39 45.71 10.48
C GLY A 33 14.07 44.73 11.44
N THR A 34 15.32 45.05 11.79
CA THR A 34 16.11 44.41 12.84
C THR A 34 15.57 44.86 14.21
N THR A 35 15.11 43.93 15.04
CA THR A 35 15.11 44.15 16.52
C THR A 35 15.42 42.84 17.25
N ALA A 36 16.31 42.99 18.21
CA ALA A 36 16.96 41.97 19.02
C ALA A 36 16.05 41.43 20.13
N SER A 37 16.37 40.17 20.47
CA SER A 37 16.42 39.57 21.81
C SER A 37 15.23 39.66 22.75
N ALA A 38 14.63 38.49 22.99
CA ALA A 38 14.27 38.07 24.35
C ALA A 38 14.34 36.53 24.42
N ALA A 39 15.36 36.03 25.13
CA ALA A 39 15.47 34.62 25.49
C ALA A 39 14.35 34.32 26.52
N GLY A 40 13.32 33.60 26.08
CA GLY A 40 12.33 33.01 26.94
C GLY A 40 12.61 31.52 27.05
N ASP A 41 12.97 31.09 28.28
CA ASP A 41 13.10 29.69 28.66
C ASP A 41 11.83 28.91 28.33
N VAL A 42 11.81 28.20 27.20
CA VAL A 42 10.82 27.18 26.94
C VAL A 42 11.25 25.92 27.68
N LYS A 43 10.65 25.73 28.87
CA LYS A 43 10.73 24.45 29.61
C LYS A 43 10.30 23.33 28.63
N SER A 44 11.27 22.57 28.17
CA SER A 44 11.09 21.34 27.42
C SER A 44 10.28 20.35 28.25
N HIS A 45 9.02 20.14 27.88
CA HIS A 45 8.24 19.02 28.38
C HIS A 45 8.82 17.73 27.79
N PRO A 46 8.99 16.67 28.58
CA PRO A 46 9.50 15.41 28.08
C PRO A 46 8.41 14.66 27.29
N THR A 47 8.34 14.89 25.99
CA THR A 47 7.55 14.08 25.03
C THR A 47 8.29 12.81 24.58
N SER A 48 9.38 12.46 25.24
CA SER A 48 10.32 11.42 24.81
C SER A 48 9.79 9.98 24.95
N GLY A 49 8.72 9.74 25.74
CA GLY A 49 8.24 8.38 25.98
C GLY A 49 7.32 7.81 24.88
N MET A 50 6.48 8.64 24.27
CA MET A 50 5.51 8.18 23.25
C MET A 50 6.12 8.04 21.86
N SER A 51 7.12 8.85 21.50
CA SER A 51 7.82 8.76 20.22
C SER A 51 8.58 7.43 20.08
N GLY A 52 9.32 7.03 21.12
CA GLY A 52 10.10 5.79 21.09
C GLY A 52 9.26 4.51 20.99
N LEU A 53 8.06 4.48 21.60
CA LEU A 53 7.15 3.32 21.50
C LEU A 53 6.52 3.22 20.10
N THR A 54 6.11 4.33 19.50
CA THR A 54 5.57 4.35 18.14
C THR A 54 6.62 3.95 17.11
N ASP A 55 7.87 4.37 17.28
CA ASP A 55 8.98 3.98 16.40
C ASP A 55 9.30 2.49 16.49
N SER A 56 9.25 1.89 17.70
CA SER A 56 9.47 0.46 17.89
C SER A 56 8.36 -0.41 17.26
N VAL A 57 7.09 -0.02 17.43
CA VAL A 57 5.94 -0.69 16.82
C VAL A 57 6.02 -0.61 15.28
N SER A 58 6.28 0.58 14.75
CA SER A 58 6.42 0.79 13.30
C SER A 58 7.57 -0.04 12.73
N SER A 59 8.72 -0.07 13.41
CA SER A 59 9.87 -0.86 12.98
C SER A 59 9.61 -2.37 13.02
N ALA A 60 8.90 -2.86 14.05
CA ALA A 60 8.53 -4.28 14.15
C ALA A 60 7.55 -4.66 13.05
N ALA A 61 6.50 -3.86 12.85
CA ALA A 61 5.51 -4.07 11.80
C ALA A 61 6.14 -4.05 10.40
N ASP A 62 7.05 -3.13 10.14
CA ASP A 62 7.73 -3.01 8.84
C ASP A 62 8.63 -4.22 8.55
N ARG A 63 9.33 -4.73 9.58
CA ARG A 63 10.13 -5.95 9.43
C ARG A 63 9.28 -7.22 9.24
N GLY A 64 8.16 -7.35 9.95
CA GLY A 64 7.35 -8.57 9.96
C GLY A 64 6.69 -8.90 8.63
N ARG A 65 6.49 -7.91 7.76
CA ARG A 65 5.95 -8.08 6.40
C ARG A 65 7.00 -8.32 5.33
N ILE A 66 8.26 -8.49 5.74
CA ILE A 66 9.36 -8.87 4.85
C ILE A 66 9.69 -10.33 5.09
N ARG A 67 9.85 -11.09 3.99
CA ARG A 67 10.13 -12.52 3.99
C ARG A 67 11.33 -12.83 3.12
N GLY A 68 12.08 -13.88 3.47
CA GLY A 68 13.28 -14.31 2.76
C GLY A 68 14.57 -13.80 3.37
N SER A 69 15.71 -14.25 2.82
CA SER A 69 17.04 -13.92 3.32
C SER A 69 17.34 -12.43 3.24
N ALA A 70 17.98 -11.88 4.26
CA ALA A 70 18.49 -10.51 4.23
C ALA A 70 19.58 -10.30 3.17
N SER A 71 20.28 -11.37 2.78
CA SER A 71 21.33 -11.37 1.75
C SER A 71 20.82 -11.68 0.33
N ALA A 72 19.48 -11.85 0.15
CA ALA A 72 18.92 -12.12 -1.16
C ALA A 72 19.24 -10.99 -2.16
N PRO A 73 19.78 -11.32 -3.35
CA PRO A 73 20.24 -10.30 -4.31
C PRO A 73 19.12 -9.54 -5.01
N VAL A 74 17.90 -10.07 -5.00
CA VAL A 74 16.74 -9.49 -5.70
C VAL A 74 15.60 -9.25 -4.73
N TRP A 75 14.97 -8.07 -4.84
CA TRP A 75 13.73 -7.77 -4.17
C TRP A 75 12.53 -8.03 -5.09
N LEU A 76 11.50 -8.64 -4.52
CA LEU A 76 10.14 -8.67 -5.03
C LEU A 76 9.28 -7.84 -4.09
N ILE A 77 8.79 -6.70 -4.54
CA ILE A 77 7.89 -5.85 -3.77
C ILE A 77 6.49 -6.04 -4.34
N GLU A 78 5.58 -6.53 -3.52
CA GLU A 78 4.17 -6.67 -3.84
C GLU A 78 3.40 -5.49 -3.26
N VAL A 79 2.78 -4.67 -4.11
CA VAL A 79 1.85 -3.61 -3.73
C VAL A 79 0.44 -4.15 -3.91
N SER A 80 -0.28 -4.32 -2.80
CA SER A 80 -1.45 -5.17 -2.78
C SER A 80 -2.55 -4.64 -1.85
N ASP A 81 -3.76 -5.16 -2.06
CA ASP A 81 -4.97 -4.88 -1.30
C ASP A 81 -5.64 -6.21 -0.94
N PHE A 82 -5.84 -6.46 0.35
CA PHE A 82 -6.43 -7.72 0.82
C PHE A 82 -7.86 -7.98 0.33
N GLN A 83 -8.61 -6.94 -0.04
CA GLN A 83 -9.96 -7.09 -0.58
C GLN A 83 -10.01 -7.16 -2.11
N CYS A 84 -8.90 -6.86 -2.79
CA CYS A 84 -8.83 -6.89 -4.25
C CYS A 84 -8.92 -8.34 -4.77
N PRO A 85 -9.85 -8.66 -5.68
CA PRO A 85 -10.00 -10.00 -6.23
C PRO A 85 -8.80 -10.44 -7.07
N TYR A 86 -8.14 -9.51 -7.77
CA TYR A 86 -6.93 -9.80 -8.55
C TYR A 86 -5.71 -10.07 -7.64
N CYS A 87 -5.62 -9.44 -6.45
CA CYS A 87 -4.61 -9.77 -5.46
C CYS A 87 -4.81 -11.18 -4.93
N LYS A 88 -6.06 -11.56 -4.62
CA LYS A 88 -6.39 -12.93 -4.26
C LYS A 88 -6.06 -13.92 -5.38
N GLN A 89 -6.40 -13.60 -6.64
CA GLN A 89 -6.08 -14.44 -7.79
C GLN A 89 -4.58 -14.72 -7.89
N TRP A 90 -3.73 -13.71 -7.73
CA TRP A 90 -2.28 -13.90 -7.72
C TRP A 90 -1.82 -14.73 -6.53
N HIS A 91 -2.34 -14.44 -5.35
CA HIS A 91 -2.03 -15.21 -4.13
C HIS A 91 -2.33 -16.70 -4.34
N ASP A 92 -3.53 -17.03 -4.79
CA ASP A 92 -3.97 -18.41 -4.96
C ASP A 92 -3.17 -19.16 -6.04
N ALA A 93 -2.83 -18.47 -7.14
CA ALA A 93 -2.18 -19.09 -8.29
C ALA A 93 -0.64 -19.13 -8.20
N SER A 94 -0.02 -18.13 -7.57
CA SER A 94 1.41 -17.89 -7.75
C SER A 94 2.22 -17.79 -6.46
N PHE A 95 1.63 -17.28 -5.37
CA PHE A 95 2.38 -16.99 -4.15
C PHE A 95 3.18 -18.19 -3.62
N ALA A 96 2.52 -19.35 -3.48
CA ALA A 96 3.15 -20.55 -2.93
C ALA A 96 4.33 -21.04 -3.80
N ALA A 97 4.19 -20.98 -5.12
CA ALA A 97 5.25 -21.37 -6.06
C ALA A 97 6.45 -20.40 -5.95
N ILE A 98 6.19 -19.10 -6.01
CA ILE A 98 7.25 -18.07 -5.91
C ILE A 98 7.95 -18.12 -4.54
N ASP A 99 7.18 -18.33 -3.45
CA ASP A 99 7.76 -18.50 -2.12
C ASP A 99 8.72 -19.70 -2.04
N SER A 100 8.29 -20.87 -2.56
CA SER A 100 9.08 -22.10 -2.49
C SER A 100 10.29 -22.09 -3.43
N GLU A 101 10.18 -21.50 -4.61
CA GLU A 101 11.23 -21.57 -5.65
C GLU A 101 12.29 -20.46 -5.47
N TYR A 102 11.92 -19.33 -4.88
CA TYR A 102 12.79 -18.15 -4.84
C TYR A 102 12.99 -17.54 -3.46
N VAL A 103 11.92 -17.42 -2.64
CA VAL A 103 12.02 -16.74 -1.35
C VAL A 103 12.66 -17.64 -0.30
N LYS A 104 12.13 -18.85 -0.09
CA LYS A 104 12.68 -19.83 0.86
C LYS A 104 14.13 -20.19 0.58
N PRO A 105 14.55 -20.41 -0.70
CA PRO A 105 15.96 -20.66 -1.02
C PRO A 105 16.87 -19.42 -0.88
N GLY A 106 16.34 -18.25 -0.55
CA GLY A 106 17.12 -17.03 -0.34
C GLY A 106 17.56 -16.32 -1.62
N LYS A 107 16.98 -16.63 -2.76
CA LYS A 107 17.23 -15.94 -4.04
C LYS A 107 16.53 -14.58 -4.12
N VAL A 108 15.37 -14.48 -3.49
CA VAL A 108 14.50 -13.30 -3.48
C VAL A 108 14.13 -12.92 -2.07
N ARG A 109 14.07 -11.61 -1.80
CA ARG A 109 13.49 -11.04 -0.61
C ARG A 109 12.15 -10.41 -0.96
N LEU A 110 11.08 -10.91 -0.37
CA LEU A 110 9.71 -10.46 -0.62
C LEU A 110 9.28 -9.43 0.44
N ALA A 111 8.73 -8.30 -0.01
CA ALA A 111 8.08 -7.32 0.85
C ALA A 111 6.66 -7.06 0.38
N TYR A 112 5.71 -6.97 1.32
CA TYR A 112 4.32 -6.58 1.07
C TYR A 112 4.14 -5.10 1.40
N LEU A 113 3.59 -4.31 0.48
CA LEU A 113 3.18 -2.92 0.70
C LEU A 113 1.66 -2.79 0.59
N ASN A 114 1.07 -2.16 1.59
CA ASN A 114 -0.38 -1.96 1.64
C ASN A 114 -0.82 -0.85 0.70
N PHE A 115 -1.78 -1.14 -0.16
CA PHE A 115 -2.40 -0.16 -1.05
C PHE A 115 -3.93 -0.31 -1.05
N PRO A 116 -4.59 -0.09 0.10
CA PRO A 116 -6.03 -0.26 0.22
C PRO A 116 -6.78 0.73 -0.67
N LEU A 117 -7.59 0.21 -1.60
CA LEU A 117 -8.44 0.97 -2.51
C LEU A 117 -9.81 1.24 -1.86
N SER A 118 -9.82 1.96 -0.74
CA SER A 118 -11.01 2.11 0.14
C SER A 118 -12.24 2.72 -0.54
N SER A 119 -12.08 3.35 -1.71
CA SER A 119 -13.22 3.87 -2.49
C SER A 119 -14.06 2.77 -3.14
N ILE A 120 -13.49 1.60 -3.38
CA ILE A 120 -14.15 0.44 -4.02
C ILE A 120 -14.06 -0.82 -3.16
N HIS A 121 -13.17 -0.85 -2.17
CA HIS A 121 -12.93 -1.95 -1.24
C HIS A 121 -13.09 -1.46 0.20
N PRO A 122 -14.32 -1.38 0.73
CA PRO A 122 -14.60 -0.71 2.02
C PRO A 122 -13.87 -1.35 3.21
N ASN A 123 -13.58 -2.65 3.17
CA ASN A 123 -12.92 -3.39 4.24
C ASN A 123 -11.39 -3.49 4.08
N ALA A 124 -10.83 -3.03 2.97
CA ALA A 124 -9.41 -3.16 2.66
C ALA A 124 -8.50 -2.49 3.70
N ARG A 125 -8.89 -1.30 4.18
CA ARG A 125 -8.12 -0.58 5.21
C ARG A 125 -8.07 -1.36 6.52
N ALA A 126 -9.20 -1.86 6.98
CA ALA A 126 -9.28 -2.65 8.21
C ALA A 126 -8.51 -3.97 8.10
N ALA A 127 -8.55 -4.63 6.93
CA ALA A 127 -7.75 -5.84 6.67
C ALA A 127 -6.25 -5.54 6.67
N ALA A 128 -5.82 -4.42 6.09
CA ALA A 128 -4.43 -3.98 6.13
C ALA A 128 -3.96 -3.69 7.57
N GLU A 129 -4.77 -3.01 8.38
CA GLU A 129 -4.46 -2.77 9.80
C GLU A 129 -4.39 -4.08 10.58
N ALA A 130 -5.31 -5.02 10.34
CA ALA A 130 -5.29 -6.34 10.97
C ALA A 130 -3.97 -7.08 10.69
N ALA A 131 -3.55 -7.14 9.42
CA ALA A 131 -2.31 -7.78 9.02
C ALA A 131 -1.08 -7.08 9.61
N MET A 132 -1.06 -5.74 9.61
CA MET A 132 0.06 -4.97 10.17
C MET A 132 0.13 -5.05 11.69
N CYS A 133 -0.99 -5.15 12.42
CA CYS A 133 -0.99 -5.43 13.85
C CYS A 133 -0.46 -6.84 14.17
N ALA A 134 -0.75 -7.83 13.32
CA ALA A 134 -0.13 -9.15 13.43
C ALA A 134 1.36 -9.11 13.08
N SER A 135 1.76 -8.23 12.15
CA SER A 135 3.15 -8.01 11.78
C SER A 135 4.02 -7.54 12.96
N VAL A 136 3.49 -6.70 13.86
CA VAL A 136 4.16 -6.27 15.09
C VAL A 136 4.64 -7.48 15.91
N GLN A 137 3.89 -8.59 15.84
CA GLN A 137 4.15 -9.83 16.58
C GLN A 137 4.81 -10.93 15.69
N GLY A 138 5.31 -10.57 14.48
CA GLY A 138 5.91 -11.52 13.56
C GLY A 138 4.93 -12.52 12.94
N LYS A 139 3.63 -12.19 12.95
CA LYS A 139 2.54 -13.06 12.44
C LYS A 139 1.89 -12.53 11.16
N PHE A 140 2.57 -11.60 10.47
CA PHE A 140 2.04 -11.02 9.22
C PHE A 140 1.64 -12.09 8.20
N TRP A 141 2.57 -12.99 7.87
CA TRP A 141 2.37 -13.94 6.79
C TRP A 141 1.29 -14.99 7.09
N GLN A 142 1.15 -15.39 8.35
CA GLN A 142 0.08 -16.28 8.78
C GLN A 142 -1.30 -15.63 8.61
N LEU A 143 -1.42 -14.36 9.01
CA LEU A 143 -2.67 -13.64 8.85
C LEU A 143 -2.91 -13.23 7.38
N HIS A 144 -1.87 -12.88 6.63
CA HIS A 144 -1.91 -12.62 5.20
C HIS A 144 -2.54 -13.80 4.42
N GLU A 145 -2.03 -15.00 4.63
CA GLU A 145 -2.57 -16.22 4.02
C GLU A 145 -4.04 -16.43 4.40
N SER A 146 -4.39 -16.26 5.69
CA SER A 146 -5.75 -16.42 6.18
C SER A 146 -6.72 -15.37 5.62
N LEU A 147 -6.30 -14.13 5.48
CA LEU A 147 -7.12 -13.05 4.90
C LEU A 147 -7.47 -13.34 3.45
N PHE A 148 -6.50 -13.71 2.61
CA PHE A 148 -6.78 -14.07 1.22
C PHE A 148 -7.58 -15.36 1.10
N ALA A 149 -7.24 -16.41 1.85
CA ALA A 149 -7.97 -17.68 1.82
C ALA A 149 -9.44 -17.52 2.18
N THR A 150 -9.78 -16.58 3.04
CA THR A 150 -11.14 -16.34 3.52
C THR A 150 -11.78 -15.06 2.99
N GLN A 151 -11.21 -14.42 1.98
CA GLN A 151 -11.65 -13.11 1.46
C GLN A 151 -13.16 -13.05 1.23
N ALA A 152 -13.74 -14.03 0.53
CA ALA A 152 -15.17 -14.11 0.26
C ALA A 152 -16.07 -14.13 1.51
N ARG A 153 -15.51 -14.49 2.68
CA ARG A 153 -16.27 -14.53 3.93
C ARG A 153 -16.40 -13.16 4.59
N TRP A 154 -15.47 -12.23 4.33
CA TRP A 154 -15.43 -10.95 5.03
C TRP A 154 -15.54 -9.73 4.10
N GLU A 155 -15.29 -9.88 2.80
CA GLU A 155 -15.27 -8.75 1.85
C GLU A 155 -16.59 -7.98 1.80
N GLY A 156 -17.73 -8.66 1.96
CA GLY A 156 -19.08 -8.07 1.95
C GLY A 156 -19.65 -7.75 3.34
N GLN A 157 -18.91 -7.95 4.41
CA GLN A 157 -19.40 -7.67 5.76
C GLN A 157 -19.43 -6.18 6.05
N SER A 158 -20.48 -5.70 6.69
CA SER A 158 -20.57 -4.33 7.20
C SER A 158 -19.61 -4.07 8.38
N ASN A 159 -19.28 -5.12 9.14
CA ASN A 159 -18.28 -5.09 10.20
C ASN A 159 -17.44 -6.37 10.15
N PRO A 160 -16.26 -6.37 9.53
CA PRO A 160 -15.39 -7.54 9.43
C PRO A 160 -14.50 -7.76 10.67
N LEU A 161 -14.48 -6.86 11.65
CA LEU A 161 -13.57 -6.91 12.79
C LEU A 161 -13.67 -8.22 13.61
N PRO A 162 -14.86 -8.79 13.89
CA PRO A 162 -14.95 -10.08 14.59
C PRO A 162 -14.32 -11.23 13.79
N THR A 163 -14.44 -11.19 12.45
CA THR A 163 -13.79 -12.17 11.57
C THR A 163 -12.27 -12.01 11.63
N PHE A 164 -11.76 -10.79 11.54
CA PHE A 164 -10.32 -10.53 11.63
C PHE A 164 -9.74 -10.91 12.98
N ASP A 165 -10.45 -10.66 14.09
CA ASP A 165 -10.05 -11.10 15.43
C ASP A 165 -9.88 -12.63 15.48
N SER A 166 -10.86 -13.37 14.97
CA SER A 166 -10.81 -14.82 14.92
C SER A 166 -9.64 -15.35 14.08
N LEU A 167 -9.38 -14.73 12.92
CA LEU A 167 -8.26 -15.08 12.05
C LEU A 167 -6.91 -14.74 12.70
N ALA A 168 -6.81 -13.62 13.40
CA ALA A 168 -5.59 -13.22 14.10
C ALA A 168 -5.26 -14.17 15.25
N VAL A 169 -6.27 -14.57 16.04
CA VAL A 169 -6.12 -15.59 17.09
C VAL A 169 -5.64 -16.90 16.48
N ALA A 170 -6.26 -17.35 15.39
CA ALA A 170 -5.86 -18.57 14.69
C ALA A 170 -4.43 -18.47 14.11
N ALA A 171 -3.97 -17.27 13.72
CA ALA A 171 -2.60 -17.02 13.28
C ALA A 171 -1.58 -17.01 14.45
N GLY A 172 -2.03 -17.09 15.69
CA GLY A 172 -1.20 -17.20 16.89
C GLY A 172 -0.66 -15.87 17.41
N VAL A 173 -1.43 -14.78 17.27
CA VAL A 173 -1.11 -13.50 17.92
C VAL A 173 -1.47 -13.54 19.41
N ASP A 174 -0.79 -12.71 20.21
CA ASP A 174 -1.33 -12.30 21.52
C ASP A 174 -2.55 -11.40 21.27
N ALA A 175 -3.74 -11.93 21.55
CA ALA A 175 -4.99 -11.27 21.19
C ALA A 175 -5.21 -9.93 21.91
N PRO A 176 -4.94 -9.77 23.21
CA PRO A 176 -5.01 -8.46 23.89
C PRO A 176 -4.13 -7.40 23.22
N ALA A 177 -2.88 -7.71 22.93
CA ALA A 177 -1.95 -6.77 22.29
C ALA A 177 -2.39 -6.46 20.85
N TRP A 178 -2.87 -7.45 20.10
CA TRP A 178 -3.40 -7.24 18.74
C TRP A 178 -4.63 -6.34 18.74
N ARG A 179 -5.61 -6.59 19.62
CA ARG A 179 -6.81 -5.75 19.77
C ARG A 179 -6.48 -4.31 20.17
N ASN A 180 -5.53 -4.13 21.07
CA ASN A 180 -5.03 -2.80 21.44
C ASN A 180 -4.42 -2.08 20.22
N CYS A 181 -3.61 -2.77 19.42
CA CYS A 181 -3.04 -2.24 18.19
C CYS A 181 -4.13 -1.80 17.20
N MET A 182 -5.17 -2.62 17.01
CA MET A 182 -6.32 -2.31 16.15
C MET A 182 -7.11 -1.10 16.66
N THR A 183 -7.43 -1.06 17.96
CA THR A 183 -8.22 0.02 18.58
C THR A 183 -7.49 1.37 18.55
N THR A 184 -6.17 1.36 18.71
CA THR A 184 -5.33 2.56 18.69
C THR A 184 -4.85 2.95 17.29
N HIS A 185 -5.19 2.17 16.27
CA HIS A 185 -4.70 2.34 14.90
C HIS A 185 -3.17 2.50 14.82
N ALA A 186 -2.44 1.72 15.64
CA ALA A 186 -1.01 1.89 15.85
C ALA A 186 -0.16 1.77 14.57
N THR A 187 -0.66 1.07 13.54
CA THR A 187 0.02 0.87 12.26
C THR A 187 -0.52 1.72 11.11
N ALA A 188 -1.51 2.57 11.36
CA ALA A 188 -2.19 3.36 10.33
C ALA A 188 -1.21 4.21 9.49
N ARG A 189 -0.23 4.87 10.15
CA ARG A 189 0.78 5.70 9.47
C ARG A 189 1.65 4.92 8.50
N LEU A 190 1.96 3.65 8.79
CA LEU A 190 2.73 2.80 7.87
C LEU A 190 1.94 2.49 6.61
N ILE A 191 0.65 2.19 6.75
CA ILE A 191 -0.24 1.91 5.61
C ILE A 191 -0.39 3.15 4.73
N ASP A 192 -0.52 4.34 5.34
CA ASP A 192 -0.57 5.61 4.60
C ASP A 192 0.76 5.88 3.89
N ALA A 193 1.89 5.67 4.55
CA ALA A 193 3.21 5.80 3.94
C ALA A 193 3.44 4.82 2.79
N ASP A 194 2.93 3.59 2.88
CA ASP A 194 2.98 2.61 1.80
C ASP A 194 2.20 3.09 0.58
N ARG A 195 0.97 3.54 0.81
CA ARG A 195 0.12 4.08 -0.25
C ARG A 195 0.77 5.27 -0.95
N ASP A 196 1.32 6.22 -0.19
CA ASP A 196 1.92 7.42 -0.73
C ASP A 196 3.22 7.11 -1.51
N ARG A 197 4.08 6.22 -0.98
CA ARG A 197 5.25 5.70 -1.69
C ARG A 197 4.87 5.00 -2.99
N SER A 198 3.87 4.14 -2.94
CA SER A 198 3.40 3.39 -4.10
C SER A 198 2.84 4.33 -5.18
N ARG A 199 2.05 5.34 -4.80
CA ARG A 199 1.58 6.38 -5.73
C ARG A 199 2.73 7.16 -6.34
N SER A 200 3.72 7.56 -5.56
CA SER A 200 4.92 8.25 -6.05
C SER A 200 5.74 7.38 -7.01
N ALA A 201 5.69 6.05 -6.87
CA ALA A 201 6.27 5.08 -7.81
C ALA A 201 5.36 4.76 -9.01
N GLY A 202 4.26 5.52 -9.19
CA GLY A 202 3.34 5.38 -10.33
C GLY A 202 2.42 4.16 -10.24
N VAL A 203 2.13 3.65 -9.02
CA VAL A 203 1.14 2.58 -8.83
C VAL A 203 -0.26 3.18 -8.88
N GLN A 204 -1.11 2.62 -9.75
CA GLN A 204 -2.50 3.04 -9.93
C GLN A 204 -3.51 1.92 -9.64
N SER A 205 -3.04 0.67 -9.60
CA SER A 205 -3.88 -0.52 -9.43
C SER A 205 -3.17 -1.59 -8.60
N THR A 206 -3.95 -2.57 -8.11
CA THR A 206 -3.45 -3.73 -7.39
C THR A 206 -3.88 -5.03 -8.07
N PRO A 207 -3.05 -6.08 -8.01
CA PRO A 207 -1.68 -6.06 -7.50
C PRO A 207 -0.72 -5.38 -8.48
N THR A 208 0.33 -4.72 -7.94
CA THR A 208 1.46 -4.24 -8.72
C THR A 208 2.74 -4.77 -8.08
N PHE A 209 3.67 -5.24 -8.90
CA PHE A 209 4.92 -5.84 -8.43
C PHE A 209 6.13 -5.11 -8.99
N PHE A 210 7.14 -4.95 -8.14
CA PHE A 210 8.47 -4.50 -8.56
C PHE A 210 9.47 -5.64 -8.34
N ILE A 211 10.17 -6.05 -9.40
CA ILE A 211 11.12 -7.16 -9.41
C ILE A 211 12.42 -6.65 -10.00
N GLY A 212 13.36 -6.29 -9.13
CA GLY A 212 14.54 -5.53 -9.56
C GLY A 212 14.13 -4.20 -10.19
N ASP A 213 14.39 -4.03 -11.47
CA ASP A 213 14.06 -2.84 -12.27
C ASP A 213 12.73 -2.97 -13.06
N ARG A 214 12.06 -4.14 -12.99
CA ARG A 214 10.81 -4.39 -13.73
C ARG A 214 9.60 -4.12 -12.88
N LYS A 215 8.58 -3.51 -13.49
CA LYS A 215 7.24 -3.34 -12.94
C LYS A 215 6.27 -4.27 -13.67
N LEU A 216 5.46 -5.03 -12.94
CA LEU A 216 4.37 -5.85 -13.46
C LEU A 216 3.08 -5.36 -12.80
N GLU A 217 2.04 -5.05 -13.59
CA GLU A 217 0.74 -4.55 -13.10
C GLU A 217 -0.34 -5.59 -13.39
N GLY A 218 -0.91 -6.18 -12.34
CA GLY A 218 -1.97 -7.19 -12.43
C GLY A 218 -1.51 -8.60 -12.05
N ALA A 219 -2.50 -9.50 -12.00
CA ALA A 219 -2.31 -10.91 -11.63
C ALA A 219 -1.86 -11.74 -12.84
N TYR A 220 -0.64 -11.55 -13.28
CA TYR A 220 -0.06 -12.35 -14.36
C TYR A 220 0.10 -13.83 -13.97
N PRO A 221 0.19 -14.74 -14.95
CA PRO A 221 0.54 -16.14 -14.70
C PRO A 221 1.90 -16.28 -13.99
N THR A 222 2.07 -17.34 -13.21
CA THR A 222 3.28 -17.62 -12.42
C THR A 222 4.56 -17.58 -13.27
N ASP A 223 4.52 -18.08 -14.50
CA ASP A 223 5.67 -18.07 -15.41
C ASP A 223 6.18 -16.67 -15.75
N SER A 224 5.30 -15.67 -15.81
CA SER A 224 5.71 -14.28 -16.01
C SER A 224 6.58 -13.78 -14.86
N PHE A 225 6.26 -14.18 -13.63
CA PHE A 225 7.06 -13.87 -12.44
C PHE A 225 8.41 -14.63 -12.45
N ARG A 226 8.40 -15.92 -12.83
CA ARG A 226 9.65 -16.71 -12.99
C ARG A 226 10.60 -16.03 -13.97
N VAL A 227 10.12 -15.68 -15.16
CA VAL A 227 10.92 -14.97 -16.17
C VAL A 227 11.45 -13.63 -15.66
N ALA A 228 10.65 -12.86 -14.94
CA ALA A 228 11.08 -11.57 -14.40
C ALA A 228 12.13 -11.73 -13.31
N ILE A 229 11.94 -12.69 -12.38
CA ILE A 229 12.87 -12.97 -11.29
C ILE A 229 14.20 -13.52 -11.84
N ASP A 230 14.16 -14.51 -12.72
CA ASP A 230 15.37 -15.13 -13.30
C ASP A 230 16.18 -14.09 -14.09
N SER A 231 15.50 -13.20 -14.83
CA SER A 231 16.17 -12.09 -15.52
C SER A 231 16.85 -11.12 -14.53
N ALA A 232 16.21 -10.83 -13.39
CA ALA A 232 16.78 -9.97 -12.36
C ALA A 232 17.99 -10.63 -11.67
N LEU A 233 17.90 -11.93 -11.37
CA LEU A 233 19.00 -12.72 -10.80
C LEU A 233 20.20 -12.77 -11.74
N ALA A 234 19.99 -13.03 -13.04
CA ALA A 234 21.05 -13.08 -14.04
C ALA A 234 21.79 -11.74 -14.16
N ARG A 235 21.12 -10.59 -13.98
CA ARG A 235 21.76 -9.27 -13.97
C ARG A 235 22.61 -9.02 -12.72
N LYS A 236 22.23 -9.59 -11.57
CA LYS A 236 22.98 -9.44 -10.30
C LYS A 236 24.20 -10.36 -10.22
N ALA A 237 24.26 -11.40 -11.03
CA ALA A 237 25.39 -12.34 -11.11
C ALA A 237 26.53 -11.85 -12.03
N ARG A 238 26.33 -10.77 -12.76
CA ARG A 238 27.34 -10.12 -13.61
C ARG A 238 28.09 -9.01 -12.87
#